data_3b83c8ec000dee94f5eb1b9c219c7a06
#
_entry.id   3b83c8ec000dee94f5eb1b9c219c7a06
#
_cell.length_a   1.000
_cell.length_b   1.000
_cell.length_c   1.000
_cell.angle_alpha   90.00
_cell.angle_beta   90.00
_cell.angle_gamma   90.00
#
_symmetry.space_group_name_H-M   'P 1'
#
loop_
_entity.id
_entity.type
_entity.pdbx_description
1 polymer ?
#
loop_
_entity_poly.entity_id
_entity_poly.type
_entity_poly.pdbx_seq_one_letter_code
_entity_poly.pdbx_strand_id
1 'polypeptide(L)'
;MQKLDIKAIVKNLNKEELRDLVSIAQGVLSALFSSDEIKDNIKESRFSKGYECPKCQCKDVNKNGKTRGRQRYICKRCRCTFDEFTMSPFSSTNLGLDKWLKYCELMIIGLSIRQCATEIGVGVKTSFYMRHRILDVINLS
;
A
#
# COMPACT_ATOMS: atom_id res chain seq x y z
N MET A 1 5.90 1.65 30.59
CA MET A 1 4.70 1.04 29.99
C MET A 1 4.81 -0.47 30.10
N GLN A 2 3.95 -1.09 30.88
CA GLN A 2 3.87 -2.55 30.93
C GLN A 2 3.39 -3.05 29.56
N LYS A 3 4.17 -3.91 28.92
CA LYS A 3 3.77 -4.62 27.72
C LYS A 3 2.58 -5.52 28.10
N LEU A 4 1.38 -5.12 27.73
CA LEU A 4 0.19 -5.95 27.89
C LEU A 4 0.42 -7.27 27.15
N ASP A 5 0.30 -8.40 27.85
CA ASP A 5 0.40 -9.69 27.18
C ASP A 5 -0.91 -10.00 26.46
N ILE A 6 -1.03 -9.46 25.24
CA ILE A 6 -2.19 -9.61 24.37
C ILE A 6 -2.52 -11.08 24.14
N LYS A 7 -1.52 -11.98 24.13
CA LYS A 7 -1.74 -13.42 23.94
C LYS A 7 -2.47 -14.06 25.10
N ALA A 8 -2.18 -13.62 26.33
CA ALA A 8 -2.88 -14.11 27.53
C ALA A 8 -4.34 -13.64 27.55
N ILE A 9 -4.59 -12.38 27.16
CA ILE A 9 -5.94 -11.82 27.09
C ILE A 9 -6.78 -12.58 26.03
N VAL A 10 -6.24 -12.76 24.83
CA VAL A 10 -6.94 -13.40 23.71
C VAL A 10 -7.32 -14.87 24.03
N LYS A 11 -6.49 -15.58 24.79
CA LYS A 11 -6.77 -16.97 25.18
C LYS A 11 -7.97 -17.14 26.13
N ASN A 12 -8.32 -16.11 26.86
CA ASN A 12 -9.40 -16.13 27.84
C ASN A 12 -10.74 -15.61 27.29
N LEU A 13 -10.78 -15.14 26.04
CA LEU A 13 -11.97 -14.63 25.40
C LEU A 13 -12.84 -15.77 24.83
N ASN A 14 -14.15 -15.62 24.97
CA ASN A 14 -15.10 -16.51 24.32
C ASN A 14 -15.23 -16.20 22.81
N LYS A 15 -15.99 -17.01 22.09
CA LYS A 15 -16.12 -16.90 20.62
C LYS A 15 -16.76 -15.59 20.15
N GLU A 16 -17.68 -15.02 20.92
CA GLU A 16 -18.32 -13.75 20.60
C GLU A 16 -17.38 -12.58 20.86
N GLU A 17 -16.73 -12.56 22.00
CA GLU A 17 -15.72 -11.55 22.35
C GLU A 17 -14.52 -11.54 21.36
N LEU A 18 -14.13 -12.70 20.85
CA LEU A 18 -13.11 -12.79 19.80
C LEU A 18 -13.57 -12.18 18.47
N ARG A 19 -14.85 -12.36 18.11
CA ARG A 19 -15.40 -11.72 16.90
C ARG A 19 -15.46 -10.21 17.04
N ASP A 20 -15.88 -9.71 18.18
CA ASP A 20 -15.93 -8.28 18.48
C ASP A 20 -14.53 -7.67 18.47
N LEU A 21 -13.56 -8.35 19.07
CA LEU A 21 -12.15 -7.92 19.05
C LEU A 21 -11.62 -7.84 17.61
N VAL A 22 -11.90 -8.82 16.78
CA VAL A 22 -11.50 -8.81 15.36
C VAL A 22 -12.16 -7.66 14.61
N SER A 23 -13.45 -7.41 14.83
CA SER A 23 -14.18 -6.30 14.20
C SER A 23 -13.60 -4.94 14.60
N ILE A 24 -13.34 -4.75 15.89
CA ILE A 24 -12.72 -3.52 16.42
C ILE A 24 -11.31 -3.34 15.84
N ALA A 25 -10.49 -4.40 15.83
CA ALA A 25 -9.15 -4.35 15.28
C ALA A 25 -9.14 -4.03 13.78
N GLN A 26 -10.07 -4.60 13.01
CA GLN A 26 -10.25 -4.26 11.59
C GLN A 26 -10.67 -2.81 11.39
N GLY A 27 -11.57 -2.28 12.20
CA GLY A 27 -11.98 -0.87 12.17
C GLY A 27 -10.82 0.08 12.46
N VAL A 28 -10.01 -0.23 13.47
CA VAL A 28 -8.81 0.56 13.81
C VAL A 28 -7.76 0.49 12.71
N LEU A 29 -7.51 -0.69 12.14
CA LEU A 29 -6.60 -0.85 11.01
C LEU A 29 -7.06 -0.05 9.78
N SER A 30 -8.34 -0.11 9.45
CA SER A 30 -8.89 0.66 8.33
C SER A 30 -8.80 2.17 8.56
N ALA A 31 -8.93 2.63 9.79
CA ALA A 31 -8.76 4.04 10.15
C ALA A 31 -7.29 4.49 10.09
N LEU A 32 -6.36 3.64 10.54
CA LEU A 32 -4.92 3.92 10.48
C LEU A 32 -4.36 3.89 9.05
N PHE A 33 -5.00 3.14 8.15
CA PHE A 33 -4.61 3.02 6.75
C PHE A 33 -5.56 3.78 5.82
N SER A 34 -5.94 5.01 6.17
CA SER A 34 -6.70 5.85 5.24
C SER A 34 -5.86 6.07 3.98
N SER A 35 -6.46 5.82 2.81
CA SER A 35 -5.74 5.84 1.53
C SER A 35 -5.15 7.22 1.21
N ASP A 36 -5.76 8.28 1.69
CA ASP A 36 -5.33 9.65 1.40
C ASP A 36 -4.13 10.05 2.25
N GLU A 37 -4.14 9.71 3.54
CA GLU A 37 -3.02 9.95 4.45
C GLU A 37 -1.76 9.17 4.02
N ILE A 38 -1.93 7.93 3.55
CA ILE A 38 -0.81 7.14 3.03
C ILE A 38 -0.28 7.72 1.72
N LYS A 39 -1.14 8.22 0.82
CA LYS A 39 -0.70 8.90 -0.41
C LYS A 39 0.14 10.13 -0.08
N ASP A 40 -0.29 10.94 0.88
CA ASP A 40 0.43 12.13 1.30
C ASP A 40 1.78 11.77 1.92
N ASN A 41 1.84 10.77 2.78
CA ASN A 41 3.08 10.26 3.37
C ASN A 41 4.05 9.72 2.31
N ILE A 42 3.58 8.96 1.32
CA ILE A 42 4.41 8.47 0.20
C ILE A 42 4.97 9.63 -0.60
N LYS A 43 4.13 10.62 -0.90
CA LYS A 43 4.54 11.81 -1.66
C LYS A 43 5.57 12.63 -0.89
N GLU A 44 5.35 12.89 0.39
CA GLU A 44 6.30 13.61 1.25
C GLU A 44 7.62 12.86 1.37
N SER A 45 7.59 11.57 1.64
CA SER A 45 8.80 10.74 1.73
C SER A 45 9.60 10.75 0.42
N ARG A 46 8.91 10.62 -0.72
CA ARG A 46 9.56 10.58 -2.02
C ARG A 46 10.20 11.90 -2.41
N PHE A 47 9.56 13.00 -2.10
CA PHE A 47 9.99 14.33 -2.49
C PHE A 47 10.61 15.14 -1.35
N SER A 48 10.93 14.49 -0.22
CA SER A 48 11.57 15.13 0.94
C SER A 48 12.91 15.80 0.62
N LYS A 49 13.63 15.27 -0.35
CA LYS A 49 14.89 15.81 -0.85
C LYS A 49 14.75 16.64 -2.14
N GLY A 50 13.51 16.97 -2.53
CA GLY A 50 13.19 17.62 -3.79
C GLY A 50 12.78 16.63 -4.88
N TYR A 51 12.42 17.16 -6.05
CA TYR A 51 12.01 16.35 -7.18
C TYR A 51 13.23 15.82 -7.92
N GLU A 52 13.58 14.56 -7.68
CA GLU A 52 14.68 13.88 -8.36
C GLU A 52 14.15 12.80 -9.30
N CYS A 53 14.76 12.70 -10.48
CA CYS A 53 14.43 11.64 -11.42
C CYS A 53 14.88 10.27 -10.87
N PRO A 54 13.99 9.27 -10.77
CA PRO A 54 14.35 7.96 -10.23
C PRO A 54 15.32 7.17 -11.12
N LYS A 55 15.48 7.58 -12.39
CA LYS A 55 16.35 6.89 -13.34
C LYS A 55 17.76 7.46 -13.40
N CYS A 56 17.92 8.79 -13.43
CA CYS A 56 19.21 9.44 -13.59
C CYS A 56 19.58 10.41 -12.46
N GLN A 57 18.74 10.51 -11.43
CA GLN A 57 18.92 11.37 -10.24
C GLN A 57 19.05 12.88 -10.54
N CYS A 58 18.68 13.28 -11.74
CA CYS A 58 18.69 14.68 -12.14
C CYS A 58 17.57 15.43 -11.42
N LYS A 59 17.88 16.64 -10.92
CA LYS A 59 16.91 17.52 -10.23
C LYS A 59 16.13 18.43 -11.18
N ASP A 60 16.54 18.49 -12.45
CA ASP A 60 15.87 19.32 -13.45
C ASP A 60 14.64 18.59 -14.01
N VAL A 61 13.53 18.79 -13.32
CA VAL A 61 12.27 18.08 -13.49
C VAL A 61 11.14 19.07 -13.70
N ASN A 62 10.30 18.83 -14.69
CA ASN A 62 9.08 19.60 -14.95
C ASN A 62 7.82 18.80 -14.64
N LYS A 63 6.75 19.51 -14.31
CA LYS A 63 5.42 18.93 -14.26
C LYS A 63 4.96 18.54 -15.68
N ASN A 64 4.41 17.33 -15.81
CA ASN A 64 3.97 16.77 -17.10
C ASN A 64 2.51 16.29 -17.03
N GLY A 65 1.60 17.21 -16.69
CA GLY A 65 0.18 16.94 -16.60
C GLY A 65 -0.21 15.99 -15.46
N LYS A 66 -1.46 15.58 -15.46
CA LYS A 66 -2.02 14.65 -14.48
C LYS A 66 -2.56 13.40 -15.17
N THR A 67 -2.40 12.25 -14.53
CA THR A 67 -3.00 10.99 -14.96
C THR A 67 -3.70 10.33 -13.77
N ARG A 68 -4.99 10.05 -13.90
CA ARG A 68 -5.80 9.45 -12.82
C ARG A 68 -5.73 10.22 -11.50
N GLY A 69 -5.78 11.56 -11.57
CA GLY A 69 -5.71 12.44 -10.40
C GLY A 69 -4.31 12.64 -9.82
N ARG A 70 -3.29 11.93 -10.33
CA ARG A 70 -1.91 12.03 -9.86
C ARG A 70 -1.08 12.96 -10.74
N GLN A 71 -0.24 13.79 -10.13
CA GLN A 71 0.69 14.66 -10.85
C GLN A 71 1.83 13.82 -11.43
N ARG A 72 2.09 13.96 -12.71
CA ARG A 72 3.25 13.37 -13.39
C ARG A 72 4.35 14.39 -13.55
N TYR A 73 5.57 13.90 -13.58
CA TYR A 73 6.79 14.67 -13.77
C TYR A 73 7.59 14.11 -14.92
N ILE A 74 8.36 14.96 -15.59
CA ILE A 74 9.29 14.58 -16.67
C ILE A 74 10.68 15.13 -16.36
N CYS A 75 11.67 14.27 -16.44
CA CYS A 75 13.08 14.66 -16.34
C CYS A 75 13.53 15.30 -17.65
N LYS A 76 14.13 16.48 -17.58
CA LYS A 76 14.65 17.16 -18.76
C LYS A 76 15.87 16.46 -19.38
N ARG A 77 16.65 15.77 -18.55
CA ARG A 77 17.88 15.11 -18.98
C ARG A 77 17.60 13.78 -19.71
N CYS A 78 16.89 12.86 -19.09
CA CYS A 78 16.68 11.52 -19.65
C CYS A 78 15.27 11.32 -20.24
N ARG A 79 14.39 12.33 -20.19
CA ARG A 79 13.01 12.30 -20.68
C ARG A 79 12.12 11.25 -20.02
N CYS A 80 12.57 10.62 -18.94
CA CYS A 80 11.76 9.69 -18.18
C CYS A 80 10.60 10.40 -17.49
N THR A 81 9.41 9.85 -17.58
CA THR A 81 8.24 10.33 -16.84
C THR A 81 8.03 9.50 -15.59
N PHE A 82 7.66 10.13 -14.48
CA PHE A 82 7.45 9.47 -13.20
C PHE A 82 6.39 10.19 -12.36
N ASP A 83 5.89 9.51 -11.36
CA ASP A 83 4.96 10.01 -10.34
C ASP A 83 5.40 9.54 -8.95
N GLU A 84 4.61 9.86 -7.92
CA GLU A 84 4.89 9.46 -6.53
C GLU A 84 4.98 7.95 -6.32
N PHE A 85 4.34 7.15 -7.17
CA PHE A 85 4.33 5.68 -7.07
C PHE A 85 5.36 4.99 -7.98
N THR A 86 6.08 5.72 -8.81
CA THR A 86 7.10 5.13 -9.69
C THR A 86 8.15 4.38 -8.88
N MET A 87 8.49 3.17 -9.28
CA MET A 87 9.37 2.23 -8.55
C MET A 87 8.83 1.74 -7.20
N SER A 88 7.55 1.94 -6.94
CA SER A 88 6.85 1.30 -5.81
C SER A 88 6.06 0.07 -6.28
N PRO A 89 5.59 -0.79 -5.37
CA PRO A 89 4.70 -1.92 -5.71
C PRO A 89 3.43 -1.48 -6.44
N PHE A 90 3.03 -0.22 -6.23
CA PHE A 90 1.82 0.37 -6.79
C PHE A 90 2.03 1.03 -8.15
N SER A 91 3.24 0.97 -8.71
CA SER A 91 3.54 1.53 -10.02
C SER A 91 2.86 0.75 -11.14
N SER A 92 2.52 1.43 -12.24
CA SER A 92 1.96 0.82 -13.46
C SER A 92 0.74 -0.06 -13.23
N THR A 93 -0.08 0.26 -12.24
CA THR A 93 -1.33 -0.44 -11.95
C THR A 93 -2.55 0.43 -12.23
N ASN A 94 -3.62 -0.20 -12.70
CA ASN A 94 -4.92 0.44 -12.88
C ASN A 94 -5.76 0.44 -11.60
N LEU A 95 -5.33 -0.31 -10.59
CA LEU A 95 -6.01 -0.40 -9.30
C LEU A 95 -5.71 0.82 -8.44
N GLY A 96 -6.73 1.31 -7.75
CA GLY A 96 -6.56 2.36 -6.74
C GLY A 96 -5.74 1.88 -5.55
N LEU A 97 -5.13 2.82 -4.84
CA LEU A 97 -4.34 2.52 -3.64
C LEU A 97 -5.19 1.86 -2.54
N ASP A 98 -6.46 2.24 -2.42
CA ASP A 98 -7.44 1.64 -1.52
C ASP A 98 -7.55 0.12 -1.68
N LYS A 99 -7.59 -0.37 -2.92
CA LYS A 99 -7.59 -1.82 -3.20
C LYS A 99 -6.28 -2.50 -2.79
N TRP A 100 -5.15 -1.85 -2.98
CA TRP A 100 -3.85 -2.36 -2.56
C TRP A 100 -3.74 -2.46 -1.04
N LEU A 101 -4.21 -1.44 -0.32
CA LEU A 101 -4.22 -1.43 1.14
C LEU A 101 -5.14 -2.52 1.70
N LYS A 102 -6.33 -2.66 1.11
CA LYS A 102 -7.26 -3.75 1.48
C LYS A 102 -6.63 -5.12 1.21
N TYR A 103 -5.90 -5.27 0.13
CA TYR A 103 -5.18 -6.50 -0.16
C TYR A 103 -4.12 -6.82 0.91
N CYS A 104 -3.36 -5.81 1.36
CA CYS A 104 -2.39 -5.97 2.44
C CYS A 104 -3.05 -6.42 3.75
N GLU A 105 -4.20 -5.83 4.12
CA GLU A 105 -4.97 -6.26 5.30
C GLU A 105 -5.36 -7.74 5.20
N LEU A 106 -5.89 -8.16 4.05
CA LEU A 106 -6.32 -9.53 3.81
C LEU A 106 -5.14 -10.52 3.85
N MET A 107 -3.97 -10.11 3.38
CA MET A 107 -2.73 -10.88 3.50
C MET A 107 -2.30 -11.06 4.96
N ILE A 108 -2.38 -10.01 5.78
CA ILE A 108 -2.02 -10.04 7.20
C ILE A 108 -2.95 -11.00 7.96
N ILE A 109 -4.24 -11.01 7.63
CA ILE A 109 -5.23 -11.94 8.20
C ILE A 109 -4.95 -13.38 7.76
N GLY A 110 -4.18 -13.60 6.70
CA GLY A 110 -3.80 -14.92 6.21
C GLY A 110 -4.73 -15.52 5.15
N LEU A 111 -5.52 -14.69 4.45
CA LEU A 111 -6.37 -15.17 3.36
C LEU A 111 -5.56 -15.66 2.17
N SER A 112 -6.08 -16.69 1.50
CA SER A 112 -5.50 -17.22 0.26
C SER A 112 -5.64 -16.23 -0.90
N ILE A 113 -4.85 -16.45 -1.96
CA ILE A 113 -4.90 -15.61 -3.18
C ILE A 113 -6.32 -15.57 -3.78
N ARG A 114 -7.03 -16.69 -3.79
CA ARG A 114 -8.40 -16.79 -4.32
C ARG A 114 -9.39 -16.02 -3.46
N GLN A 115 -9.30 -16.12 -2.16
CA GLN A 115 -10.14 -15.38 -1.21
C GLN A 115 -9.89 -13.87 -1.33
N CYS A 116 -8.63 -13.45 -1.37
CA CYS A 116 -8.29 -12.04 -1.61
C CYS A 116 -8.85 -11.52 -2.93
N ALA A 117 -8.76 -12.31 -4.01
CA ALA A 117 -9.31 -11.94 -5.31
C ALA A 117 -10.81 -11.67 -5.25
N THR A 118 -11.56 -12.54 -4.56
CA THR A 118 -13.01 -12.40 -4.38
C THR A 118 -13.36 -11.15 -3.56
N GLU A 119 -12.68 -10.94 -2.43
CA GLU A 119 -12.92 -9.81 -1.52
C GLU A 119 -12.67 -8.44 -2.18
N ILE A 120 -11.66 -8.35 -3.05
CA ILE A 120 -11.29 -7.10 -3.72
C ILE A 120 -12.03 -6.93 -5.05
N GLY A 121 -12.62 -7.99 -5.58
CA GLY A 121 -13.28 -7.99 -6.87
C GLY A 121 -12.28 -7.90 -8.05
N VAL A 122 -11.20 -8.67 -7.99
CA VAL A 122 -10.21 -8.80 -9.07
C VAL A 122 -10.06 -10.25 -9.50
N GLY A 123 -9.46 -10.47 -10.67
CA GLY A 123 -9.14 -11.82 -11.12
C GLY A 123 -8.05 -12.47 -10.25
N VAL A 124 -8.07 -13.81 -10.16
CA VAL A 124 -7.08 -14.59 -9.39
C VAL A 124 -5.65 -14.31 -9.85
N LYS A 125 -5.45 -14.13 -11.16
CA LYS A 125 -4.15 -13.77 -11.74
C LYS A 125 -3.67 -12.40 -11.24
N THR A 126 -4.55 -11.43 -11.18
CA THR A 126 -4.25 -10.08 -10.64
C THR A 126 -3.89 -10.17 -9.15
N SER A 127 -4.68 -10.92 -8.36
CA SER A 127 -4.40 -11.16 -6.94
C SER A 127 -3.04 -11.83 -6.73
N PHE A 128 -2.68 -12.79 -7.56
CA PHE A 128 -1.36 -13.43 -7.54
C PHE A 128 -0.23 -12.41 -7.76
N TYR A 129 -0.34 -11.56 -8.78
CA TYR A 129 0.66 -10.51 -9.04
C TYR A 129 0.73 -9.47 -7.92
N MET A 130 -0.39 -9.08 -7.35
CA MET A 130 -0.42 -8.16 -6.20
C MET A 130 0.38 -8.73 -5.03
N ARG A 131 0.14 -10.01 -4.68
CA ARG A 131 0.85 -10.68 -3.59
C ARG A 131 2.36 -10.73 -3.83
N HIS A 132 2.79 -11.12 -5.01
CA HIS A 132 4.21 -11.18 -5.35
C HIS A 132 4.89 -9.82 -5.29
N ARG A 133 4.27 -8.79 -5.82
CA ARG A 133 4.81 -7.42 -5.73
C ARG A 133 4.98 -6.93 -4.30
N ILE A 134 4.04 -7.24 -3.41
CA ILE A 134 4.13 -6.87 -2.00
C ILE A 134 5.27 -7.66 -1.32
N LEU A 135 5.33 -8.96 -1.55
CA LEU A 135 6.36 -9.83 -0.98
C LEU A 135 7.77 -9.48 -1.48
N ASP A 136 7.93 -9.11 -2.74
CA ASP A 136 9.21 -8.68 -3.30
C ASP A 136 9.76 -7.46 -2.56
N VAL A 137 8.91 -6.50 -2.21
CA VAL A 137 9.32 -5.31 -1.44
C VAL A 137 9.70 -5.69 -0.01
N ILE A 138 8.94 -6.56 0.64
CA ILE A 138 9.23 -7.02 2.01
C ILE A 138 10.55 -7.81 2.04
N ASN A 139 10.83 -8.64 1.04
CA ASN A 139 12.04 -9.44 0.97
C ASN A 139 13.30 -8.61 0.62
N LEU A 140 13.15 -7.42 0.05
CA LEU A 140 14.24 -6.49 -0.26
C LEU A 140 14.61 -5.58 0.94
N SER A 141 13.83 -5.64 2.01
CA SER A 141 14.04 -4.87 3.24
C SER A 141 14.84 -5.68 4.24
#